data_4b521dec66e78113ac074d7c2f225267
#
_entry.id   4b521dec66e78113ac074d7c2f225267
#
_cell.length_a   1.000
_cell.length_b   1.000
_cell.length_c   1.000
_cell.angle_alpha   90.00
_cell.angle_beta   90.00
_cell.angle_gamma   90.00
#
_symmetry.space_group_name_H-M   'P 1'
#
loop_
_entity.id
_entity.type
_entity.pdbx_description
1 polymer ?
#
loop_
_entity_poly.entity_id
_entity_poly.type
_entity_poly.pdbx_seq_one_letter_code
_entity_poly.pdbx_strand_id
1 'polypeptide(L)'
;MVRLIASGIAALLVAACSATPQGAGEEQATGQEQGACPHRIAEANAWVNHMPGAGRSPRELHVDVRLAGASDTAVLLKSTASTADNLILEVRTTSAAPVPGRAAYRQPVPDPLPKRITFFCGGGEIDAISNIERVY
;
A
#
# COMPACT_ATOMS: atom_id res chain seq x y z
N MET A 1 26.30 -66.53 55.13
CA MET A 1 26.99 -65.34 55.63
C MET A 1 26.47 -64.12 54.95
N VAL A 2 26.04 -63.24 55.74
CA VAL A 2 25.39 -61.96 55.49
C VAL A 2 26.30 -61.03 54.72
N ARG A 3 25.77 -60.25 53.79
CA ARG A 3 26.03 -58.79 53.66
C ARG A 3 25.01 -58.10 52.77
N LEU A 4 24.25 -57.32 53.44
CA LEU A 4 23.49 -56.20 52.92
C LEU A 4 24.40 -55.20 52.21
N ILE A 5 23.95 -54.68 51.07
CA ILE A 5 24.44 -53.42 50.59
C ILE A 5 23.23 -52.59 50.24
N ALA A 6 23.25 -51.45 50.82
CA ALA A 6 22.19 -50.50 50.88
C ALA A 6 21.96 -49.75 49.55
N SER A 7 20.72 -49.39 49.41
CA SER A 7 20.09 -48.42 48.57
C SER A 7 20.88 -47.16 48.29
N GLY A 8 20.87 -46.76 47.05
CA GLY A 8 21.08 -45.42 46.64
C GLY A 8 19.96 -45.01 45.69
N ILE A 9 18.95 -44.41 46.25
CA ILE A 9 17.88 -43.75 45.45
C ILE A 9 18.42 -42.40 45.03
N ALA A 10 18.91 -42.32 43.84
CA ALA A 10 19.16 -41.03 43.20
C ALA A 10 17.85 -40.51 42.59
N ALA A 11 17.21 -39.61 43.28
CA ALA A 11 16.10 -38.84 42.75
C ALA A 11 16.62 -37.89 41.65
N LEU A 12 16.45 -38.29 40.43
CA LEU A 12 16.60 -37.40 39.29
C LEU A 12 15.37 -36.45 39.26
N LEU A 13 15.58 -35.29 39.80
CA LEU A 13 14.71 -34.14 39.51
C LEU A 13 14.87 -33.80 38.05
N VAL A 14 13.99 -34.33 37.23
CA VAL A 14 13.78 -33.83 35.88
C VAL A 14 13.12 -32.49 36.04
N ALA A 15 13.90 -31.44 36.00
CA ALA A 15 13.39 -30.10 35.73
C ALA A 15 12.77 -30.16 34.36
N ALA A 16 11.47 -30.31 34.32
CA ALA A 16 10.71 -30.04 33.12
C ALA A 16 10.87 -28.55 32.85
N CYS A 17 11.85 -28.20 32.06
CA CYS A 17 11.83 -26.96 31.34
C CYS A 17 10.60 -27.03 30.42
N SER A 18 9.52 -26.47 30.89
CA SER A 18 8.42 -26.10 30.04
C SER A 18 8.97 -25.09 29.04
N ALA A 19 9.54 -25.62 27.99
CA ALA A 19 9.74 -24.82 26.78
C ALA A 19 8.34 -24.46 26.32
N THR A 20 7.91 -23.33 26.73
CA THR A 20 6.80 -22.63 26.07
C THR A 20 7.17 -22.60 24.61
N PRO A 21 6.37 -23.13 23.70
CA PRO A 21 6.58 -22.89 22.30
C PRO A 21 6.26 -21.44 22.03
N GLN A 22 7.23 -20.61 22.32
CA GLN A 22 7.18 -19.25 21.88
C GLN A 22 7.48 -19.29 20.42
N GLY A 23 6.60 -18.68 19.69
CA GLY A 23 7.06 -18.07 18.54
C GLY A 23 6.86 -18.79 17.25
N ALA A 24 5.95 -19.69 17.21
CA ALA A 24 5.45 -20.12 15.89
C ALA A 24 4.70 -18.99 15.17
N GLY A 25 4.52 -17.86 15.81
CA GLY A 25 3.79 -16.74 15.26
C GLY A 25 4.66 -15.65 14.65
N GLU A 26 5.93 -15.69 14.93
CA GLU A 26 6.77 -14.55 14.60
C GLU A 26 7.26 -14.56 13.17
N GLU A 27 7.23 -15.69 12.54
CA GLU A 27 7.62 -15.76 11.14
C GLU A 27 6.68 -15.00 10.22
N GLN A 28 5.48 -14.80 10.69
CA GLN A 28 4.53 -13.98 9.95
C GLN A 28 4.87 -12.51 10.02
N ALA A 29 5.72 -12.14 10.91
CA ALA A 29 6.28 -10.81 10.98
C ALA A 29 7.24 -10.50 9.83
N THR A 30 7.47 -11.38 8.91
CA THR A 30 7.91 -11.02 7.57
C THR A 30 6.80 -10.38 6.74
N GLY A 31 5.70 -10.00 7.36
CA GLY A 31 4.90 -8.92 6.84
C GLY A 31 5.87 -7.79 6.57
N GLN A 32 6.08 -7.46 5.31
CA GLN A 32 6.74 -6.24 4.88
C GLN A 32 6.31 -5.17 5.87
N GLU A 33 7.24 -4.58 6.58
CA GLU A 33 6.97 -3.33 7.27
C GLU A 33 6.36 -2.44 6.22
N GLN A 34 5.04 -2.37 6.23
CA GLN A 34 4.31 -1.41 5.44
C GLN A 34 4.77 -0.08 6.01
N GLY A 35 5.80 0.44 5.38
CA GLY A 35 6.39 1.69 5.80
C GLY A 35 5.27 2.71 5.90
N ALA A 36 5.17 3.39 7.05
CA ALA A 36 4.16 4.41 7.22
C ALA A 36 4.21 5.35 6.02
N CYS A 37 3.06 5.60 5.41
CA CYS A 37 3.00 6.50 4.27
C CYS A 37 3.45 7.91 4.71
N PRO A 38 4.46 8.50 4.09
CA PRO A 38 4.90 9.85 4.41
C PRO A 38 3.95 10.91 3.85
N HIS A 39 3.02 10.53 2.97
CA HIS A 39 2.14 11.45 2.28
C HIS A 39 0.70 11.37 2.80
N ARG A 40 0.04 12.53 2.82
CA ARG A 40 -1.41 12.64 3.02
C ARG A 40 -2.00 13.40 1.84
N ILE A 41 -3.15 12.95 1.38
CA ILE A 41 -3.90 13.63 0.34
C ILE A 41 -4.80 14.68 0.99
N ALA A 42 -4.66 15.91 0.53
CA ALA A 42 -5.54 17.02 0.94
C ALA A 42 -6.74 17.13 -0.01
N GLU A 43 -6.54 16.79 -1.28
CA GLU A 43 -7.57 16.85 -2.31
C GLU A 43 -7.19 15.92 -3.46
N ALA A 44 -8.16 15.22 -4.02
CA ALA A 44 -7.97 14.40 -5.20
C ALA A 44 -9.13 14.62 -6.18
N ASN A 45 -8.78 14.83 -7.44
CA ASN A 45 -9.73 15.05 -8.52
C ASN A 45 -9.42 14.15 -9.71
N ALA A 46 -10.45 13.69 -10.40
CA ALA A 46 -10.29 12.93 -11.63
C ALA A 46 -11.30 13.40 -12.67
N TRP A 47 -10.84 13.54 -13.91
CA TRP A 47 -11.70 13.91 -15.01
C TRP A 47 -11.27 13.31 -16.35
N VAL A 48 -12.22 13.19 -17.23
CA VAL A 48 -11.99 12.82 -18.63
C VAL A 48 -12.20 14.04 -19.49
N ASN A 49 -11.20 14.39 -20.28
CA ASN A 49 -11.31 15.47 -21.24
C ASN A 49 -11.98 14.96 -22.53
N HIS A 50 -13.17 15.49 -22.82
CA HIS A 50 -13.93 15.23 -24.04
C HIS A 50 -13.90 16.40 -25.02
N MET A 51 -13.18 17.48 -24.71
CA MET A 51 -13.11 18.64 -25.58
C MET A 51 -12.53 18.23 -26.94
N PRO A 52 -13.19 18.65 -28.05
CA PRO A 52 -12.60 18.49 -29.37
C PRO A 52 -11.40 19.44 -29.48
N GLY A 53 -10.20 18.90 -29.36
CA GLY A 53 -8.97 19.64 -29.62
C GLY A 53 -8.79 19.89 -31.12
N ALA A 54 -8.02 20.92 -31.47
CA ALA A 54 -7.55 21.17 -32.83
C ALA A 54 -6.49 20.13 -33.23
N GLY A 55 -6.88 18.90 -33.32
CA GLY A 55 -6.09 17.72 -33.56
C GLY A 55 -6.76 16.54 -32.83
N ARG A 56 -6.52 15.32 -33.30
CA ARG A 56 -7.04 14.12 -32.67
C ARG A 56 -6.21 13.81 -31.41
N SER A 57 -6.28 14.67 -30.39
CA SER A 57 -5.74 14.32 -29.09
C SER A 57 -6.52 13.14 -28.53
N PRO A 58 -5.88 12.06 -28.17
CA PRO A 58 -6.56 10.94 -27.55
C PRO A 58 -7.25 11.43 -26.27
N ARG A 59 -8.47 10.95 -26.05
CA ARG A 59 -9.16 11.21 -24.79
C ARG A 59 -8.34 10.61 -23.66
N GLU A 60 -8.07 11.39 -22.65
CA GLU A 60 -7.27 10.96 -21.49
C GLU A 60 -8.07 11.07 -20.20
N LEU A 61 -7.89 10.10 -19.34
CA LEU A 61 -8.25 10.17 -17.93
C LEU A 61 -7.11 10.88 -17.21
N HIS A 62 -7.45 11.99 -16.58
CA HIS A 62 -6.54 12.77 -15.73
C HIS A 62 -6.89 12.54 -14.28
N VAL A 63 -5.88 12.35 -13.45
CA VAL A 63 -6.00 12.32 -12.01
C VAL A 63 -4.99 13.31 -11.44
N ASP A 64 -5.45 14.23 -10.62
CA ASP A 64 -4.62 15.23 -9.94
C ASP A 64 -4.82 15.11 -8.43
N VAL A 65 -3.72 15.11 -7.70
CA VAL A 65 -3.70 14.98 -6.26
C VAL A 65 -2.90 16.14 -5.66
N ARG A 66 -3.49 16.83 -4.70
CA ARG A 66 -2.81 17.79 -3.86
C ARG A 66 -2.44 17.13 -2.54
N LEU A 67 -1.15 17.16 -2.22
CA LEU A 67 -0.62 16.64 -0.97
C LEU A 67 -0.78 17.67 0.15
N ALA A 68 -0.92 17.21 1.38
CA ALA A 68 -1.05 18.08 2.54
C ALA A 68 0.24 18.86 2.83
N GLY A 69 1.40 18.23 2.58
CA GLY A 69 2.70 18.89 2.65
C GLY A 69 3.01 19.63 1.34
N ALA A 70 3.11 20.96 1.39
CA ALA A 70 3.38 21.76 0.18
C ALA A 70 4.76 21.51 -0.43
N SER A 71 5.70 20.97 0.33
CA SER A 71 7.05 20.58 -0.10
C SER A 71 7.16 19.11 -0.45
N ASP A 72 6.10 18.32 -0.23
CA ASP A 72 6.13 16.90 -0.54
C ASP A 72 6.30 16.68 -2.03
N THR A 73 7.16 15.72 -2.37
CA THR A 73 7.39 15.33 -3.76
C THR A 73 7.00 13.89 -3.96
N ALA A 74 5.97 13.67 -4.78
CA ALA A 74 5.45 12.35 -5.06
C ALA A 74 5.05 12.19 -6.53
N VAL A 75 5.00 10.93 -6.96
CA VAL A 75 4.45 10.51 -8.25
C VAL A 75 3.33 9.52 -8.01
N LEU A 76 2.39 9.47 -8.95
CA LEU A 76 1.34 8.47 -9.01
C LEU A 76 1.73 7.40 -10.02
N LEU A 77 1.77 6.15 -9.59
CA LEU A 77 2.07 4.99 -10.43
C LEU A 77 0.89 4.03 -10.43
N LYS A 78 0.51 3.57 -11.62
CA LYS A 78 -0.54 2.56 -11.72
C LYS A 78 -0.06 1.24 -11.13
N SER A 79 -0.83 0.70 -10.19
CA SER A 79 -0.59 -0.61 -9.62
C SER A 79 -1.06 -1.72 -10.56
N THR A 80 -0.34 -2.83 -10.55
CA THR A 80 -0.74 -4.05 -11.27
C THR A 80 -2.00 -4.69 -10.69
N ALA A 81 -2.38 -4.33 -9.47
CA ALA A 81 -3.62 -4.76 -8.82
C ALA A 81 -4.86 -4.00 -9.31
N SER A 82 -4.70 -3.00 -10.20
CA SER A 82 -5.84 -2.29 -10.79
C SER A 82 -6.74 -3.24 -11.58
N THR A 83 -8.05 -3.01 -11.47
CA THR A 83 -9.09 -3.74 -12.20
C THR A 83 -9.85 -2.80 -13.14
N ALA A 84 -10.80 -3.33 -13.92
CA ALA A 84 -11.65 -2.50 -14.77
C ALA A 84 -12.52 -1.52 -13.96
N ASP A 85 -12.97 -1.93 -12.77
CA ASP A 85 -13.84 -1.12 -11.90
C ASP A 85 -13.06 -0.22 -10.93
N ASN A 86 -11.81 -0.55 -10.62
CA ASN A 86 -11.00 0.18 -9.66
C ASN A 86 -9.59 0.43 -10.18
N LEU A 87 -9.28 1.67 -10.47
CA LEU A 87 -7.93 2.10 -10.78
C LEU A 87 -7.16 2.32 -9.47
N ILE A 88 -6.13 1.56 -9.24
CA ILE A 88 -5.26 1.70 -8.07
C ILE A 88 -4.01 2.46 -8.46
N LEU A 89 -3.78 3.58 -7.78
CA LEU A 89 -2.61 4.43 -7.94
C LEU A 89 -1.76 4.41 -6.68
N GLU A 90 -0.50 4.08 -6.82
CA GLU A 90 0.48 4.12 -5.73
C GLU A 90 1.11 5.50 -5.66
N VAL A 91 1.04 6.11 -4.48
CA VAL A 91 1.71 7.38 -4.18
C VAL A 91 3.11 7.05 -3.69
N ARG A 92 4.11 7.43 -4.45
CA ARG A 92 5.52 7.17 -4.11
C ARG A 92 6.31 8.46 -4.04
N THR A 93 7.16 8.56 -3.02
CA THR A 93 8.12 9.66 -2.92
C THR A 93 9.09 9.64 -4.10
N THR A 94 9.38 10.80 -4.64
CA THR A 94 10.37 10.99 -5.69
C THR A 94 11.11 12.31 -5.50
N SER A 95 12.37 12.34 -5.90
CA SER A 95 13.13 13.60 -5.97
C SER A 95 12.89 14.38 -7.26
N ALA A 96 12.19 13.78 -8.22
CA ALA A 96 12.00 14.31 -9.56
C ALA A 96 10.55 14.76 -9.84
N ALA A 97 9.76 15.06 -8.80
CA ALA A 97 8.41 15.57 -9.00
C ALA A 97 8.46 16.97 -9.65
N PRO A 98 7.71 17.18 -10.72
CA PRO A 98 7.76 18.46 -11.44
C PRO A 98 7.18 19.62 -10.61
N VAL A 99 6.26 19.33 -9.71
CA VAL A 99 5.60 20.33 -8.85
C VAL A 99 5.53 19.78 -7.43
N PRO A 100 6.21 20.39 -6.46
CA PRO A 100 6.06 20.02 -5.05
C PRO A 100 4.61 20.21 -4.58
N GLY A 101 4.17 19.36 -3.68
CA GLY A 101 2.82 19.38 -3.13
C GLY A 101 1.73 18.87 -4.09
N ARG A 102 2.11 18.38 -5.26
CA ARG A 102 1.19 17.81 -6.25
C ARG A 102 1.73 16.55 -6.87
N ALA A 103 0.81 15.67 -7.23
CA ALA A 103 1.09 14.49 -8.05
C ALA A 103 -0.02 14.30 -9.08
N ALA A 104 0.34 13.97 -10.30
CA ALA A 104 -0.61 13.79 -11.39
C ALA A 104 -0.37 12.44 -12.10
N TYR A 105 -1.46 11.89 -12.61
CA TYR A 105 -1.45 10.69 -13.43
C TYR A 105 -2.32 10.88 -14.66
N ARG A 106 -1.88 10.33 -15.79
CA ARG A 106 -2.63 10.36 -17.04
C ARG A 106 -2.55 9.02 -17.74
N GLN A 107 -3.64 8.62 -18.34
CA GLN A 107 -3.69 7.46 -19.23
C GLN A 107 -4.77 7.67 -20.30
N PRO A 108 -4.70 6.95 -21.43
CA PRO A 108 -5.84 6.88 -22.34
C PRO A 108 -7.09 6.45 -21.59
N VAL A 109 -8.24 6.99 -21.96
CA VAL A 109 -9.51 6.65 -21.30
C VAL A 109 -9.75 5.15 -21.43
N PRO A 110 -9.81 4.43 -20.30
CA PRO A 110 -10.15 3.01 -20.33
C PRO A 110 -11.63 2.82 -20.67
N ASP A 111 -11.95 1.71 -21.29
CA ASP A 111 -13.32 1.30 -21.55
C ASP A 111 -13.52 -0.13 -20.98
N PRO A 112 -14.35 -0.27 -19.95
CA PRO A 112 -15.14 0.75 -19.26
C PRO A 112 -14.31 1.71 -18.39
N LEU A 113 -14.88 2.90 -18.12
CA LEU A 113 -14.29 3.85 -17.17
C LEU A 113 -14.36 3.26 -15.75
N PRO A 114 -13.30 3.33 -14.94
CA PRO A 114 -13.33 2.83 -13.59
C PRO A 114 -14.38 3.56 -12.75
N LYS A 115 -15.03 2.83 -11.86
CA LYS A 115 -16.03 3.38 -10.92
C LYS A 115 -15.39 4.03 -9.71
N ARG A 116 -14.14 3.68 -9.44
CA ARG A 116 -13.38 4.13 -8.28
C ARG A 116 -11.90 4.29 -8.66
N ILE A 117 -11.28 5.27 -8.07
CA ILE A 117 -9.82 5.42 -8.08
C ILE A 117 -9.36 5.39 -6.64
N THR A 118 -8.47 4.46 -6.30
CA THR A 118 -7.97 4.27 -4.95
C THR A 118 -6.50 4.63 -4.90
N PHE A 119 -6.10 5.37 -3.88
CA PHE A 119 -4.73 5.76 -3.65
C PHE A 119 -4.11 4.92 -2.56
N PHE A 120 -2.99 4.29 -2.86
CA PHE A 120 -2.21 3.48 -1.94
C PHE A 120 -0.87 4.14 -1.65
N CYS A 121 -0.41 3.98 -0.42
CA CYS A 121 0.91 4.42 -0.02
C CYS A 121 1.39 3.55 1.15
N GLY A 122 2.63 3.09 1.11
CA GLY A 122 3.16 2.19 2.13
C GLY A 122 2.38 0.88 2.27
N GLY A 123 1.73 0.42 1.19
CA GLY A 123 0.93 -0.81 1.18
C GLY A 123 -0.49 -0.68 1.74
N GLY A 124 -0.92 0.51 2.14
CA GLY A 124 -2.28 0.78 2.64
C GLY A 124 -3.04 1.78 1.76
N GLU A 125 -4.37 1.68 1.75
CA GLU A 125 -5.25 2.70 1.17
C GLU A 125 -5.19 3.97 2.02
N ILE A 126 -4.94 5.11 1.37
CA ILE A 126 -4.87 6.41 2.05
C ILE A 126 -6.01 7.35 1.65
N ASP A 127 -6.60 7.15 0.48
CA ASP A 127 -7.75 7.91 -0.01
C ASP A 127 -8.39 7.21 -1.22
N ALA A 128 -9.61 7.62 -1.58
CA ALA A 128 -10.28 7.15 -2.78
C ALA A 128 -11.32 8.16 -3.29
N ILE A 129 -11.49 8.19 -4.60
CA ILE A 129 -12.52 8.98 -5.28
C ILE A 129 -13.42 8.08 -6.13
N SER A 130 -14.71 8.36 -6.13
CA SER A 130 -15.72 7.64 -6.92
C SER A 130 -16.39 8.53 -7.98
N ASN A 131 -16.11 9.81 -7.95
CA ASN A 131 -16.64 10.75 -8.94
C ASN A 131 -15.56 11.11 -9.96
N ILE A 132 -15.76 10.68 -11.19
CA ILE A 132 -14.91 11.05 -12.32
C ILE A 132 -15.69 12.01 -13.21
N GLU A 133 -15.24 13.23 -13.24
CA GLU A 133 -15.91 14.30 -14.02
C GLU A 133 -15.69 14.11 -15.51
N ARG A 134 -16.65 14.56 -16.29
CA ARG A 134 -16.54 14.63 -17.76
C ARG A 134 -16.56 16.09 -18.18
N VAL A 135 -15.47 16.52 -18.78
CA VAL A 135 -15.33 17.89 -19.29
C VAL A 135 -15.53 17.88 -20.81
N TYR A 136 -16.49 18.68 -21.27
CA TYR A 136 -16.89 18.79 -22.69
C TYR A 136 -16.51 20.12 -23.27
#